data_a1e826a8090c6edd2221d16af6cb7429
#
_entry.id   a1e826a8090c6edd2221d16af6cb7429
#
_cell.length_a   1.000
_cell.length_b   1.000
_cell.length_c   1.000
_cell.angle_alpha   90.00
_cell.angle_beta   90.00
_cell.angle_gamma   90.00
#
_symmetry.space_group_name_H-M   'P 1'
#
loop_
_entity.id
_entity.type
_entity.pdbx_description
1 polymer ?
#
loop_
_entity_poly.entity_id
_entity_poly.type
_entity_poly.pdbx_seq_one_letter_code
_entity_poly.pdbx_strand_id
1 'polypeptide(L)'
;DSVIPPCISFYERQGDMTVDIEGAKALMAEAGYPNGGLTLVAWEENDTTDIQRGEFIQQQLAQIGITLEVYPMEGGILATEVGSYEGGPENQGYDIYIRGWTTDTFDPDEMLGRYMTKNFAPNGANYSYYSNAEYDALCEQGASTIDPAVREEAYSKAQKIIWEEKPVLPLLVNGFI
;
A
#
# COMPACT_ATOMS: atom_id res chain seq x y z
N ASP A 1 -11.03 4.69 1.33
CA ASP A 1 -11.28 6.09 0.96
C ASP A 1 -10.11 7.03 1.31
N SER A 2 -9.10 6.54 2.04
CA SER A 2 -7.82 7.20 2.30
C SER A 2 -6.77 6.17 2.72
N VAL A 3 -5.48 6.51 2.60
CA VAL A 3 -4.35 5.67 3.04
C VAL A 3 -4.19 5.71 4.56
N ILE A 4 -4.60 6.80 5.20
CA ILE A 4 -4.65 6.88 6.66
C ILE A 4 -6.09 6.71 7.15
N PRO A 5 -6.30 6.02 8.28
CA PRO A 5 -7.66 5.80 8.82
C PRO A 5 -8.25 7.06 9.45
N PRO A 6 -9.59 7.15 9.59
CA PRO A 6 -10.28 8.33 10.13
C PRO A 6 -9.90 8.72 11.57
N CYS A 7 -9.27 7.84 12.34
CA CYS A 7 -8.81 8.12 13.69
C CYS A 7 -7.45 8.86 13.73
N ILE A 8 -6.76 8.99 12.62
CA ILE A 8 -5.49 9.70 12.52
C ILE A 8 -5.74 11.19 12.28
N SER A 9 -4.93 12.03 12.94
CA SER A 9 -4.97 13.49 12.72
C SER A 9 -4.76 13.83 11.25
N PHE A 10 -5.41 14.89 10.79
CA PHE A 10 -5.37 15.36 9.39
C PHE A 10 -5.86 14.33 8.35
N TYR A 11 -6.64 13.32 8.80
CA TYR A 11 -7.33 12.44 7.85
C TYR A 11 -8.16 13.26 6.86
N GLU A 12 -8.04 12.93 5.60
CA GLU A 12 -8.83 13.51 4.54
C GLU A 12 -9.33 12.40 3.60
N ARG A 13 -10.64 12.38 3.37
CA ARG A 13 -11.24 11.42 2.44
C ARG A 13 -10.85 11.77 1.02
N GLN A 14 -10.13 10.90 0.34
CA GLN A 14 -9.62 11.13 -1.02
C GLN A 14 -10.62 10.73 -2.10
N GLY A 15 -11.49 9.78 -1.84
CA GLY A 15 -12.51 9.37 -2.80
C GLY A 15 -13.15 8.02 -2.48
N ASP A 16 -14.04 7.58 -3.36
CA ASP A 16 -14.64 6.25 -3.30
C ASP A 16 -13.85 5.27 -4.16
N MET A 17 -13.65 4.06 -3.64
CA MET A 17 -13.19 2.94 -4.45
C MET A 17 -14.42 2.20 -4.98
N THR A 18 -14.69 2.37 -6.25
CA THR A 18 -15.73 1.62 -6.98
C THR A 18 -15.05 0.59 -7.85
N VAL A 19 -15.64 -0.60 -7.91
CA VAL A 19 -15.16 -1.66 -8.80
C VAL A 19 -15.59 -1.33 -10.23
N ASP A 20 -14.61 -1.16 -11.12
CA ASP A 20 -14.81 -0.96 -12.56
C ASP A 20 -14.06 -2.03 -13.34
N ILE A 21 -14.72 -3.17 -13.56
CA ILE A 21 -14.13 -4.32 -14.26
C ILE A 21 -13.83 -4.00 -15.73
N GLU A 22 -14.69 -3.25 -16.41
CA GLU A 22 -14.48 -2.93 -17.81
C GLU A 22 -13.35 -1.91 -18.00
N GLY A 23 -13.26 -0.90 -17.14
CA GLY A 23 -12.12 0.01 -17.10
C GLY A 23 -10.80 -0.71 -16.77
N ALA A 24 -10.83 -1.65 -15.83
CA ALA A 24 -9.65 -2.46 -15.50
C ALA A 24 -9.20 -3.34 -16.67
N LYS A 25 -10.12 -3.97 -17.41
CA LYS A 25 -9.80 -4.72 -18.63
C LYS A 25 -9.22 -3.83 -19.73
N ALA A 26 -9.73 -2.61 -19.88
CA ALA A 26 -9.17 -1.65 -20.83
C ALA A 26 -7.71 -1.29 -20.48
N LEU A 27 -7.41 -1.04 -19.20
CA LEU A 27 -6.05 -0.80 -18.74
C LEU A 27 -5.14 -2.04 -18.93
N MET A 28 -5.65 -3.25 -18.70
CA MET A 28 -4.92 -4.47 -19.00
C MET A 28 -4.56 -4.57 -20.48
N ALA A 29 -5.49 -4.22 -21.38
CA ALA A 29 -5.24 -4.22 -22.82
C ALA A 29 -4.19 -3.18 -23.23
N GLU A 30 -4.23 -1.96 -22.65
CA GLU A 30 -3.23 -0.92 -22.85
C GLU A 30 -1.85 -1.36 -22.34
N ALA A 31 -1.79 -2.11 -21.23
CA ALA A 31 -0.58 -2.69 -20.67
C ALA A 31 -0.02 -3.89 -21.49
N GLY A 32 -0.69 -4.30 -22.56
CA GLY A 32 -0.25 -5.40 -23.42
C GLY A 32 -0.86 -6.77 -23.10
N TYR A 33 -1.86 -6.82 -22.23
CA TYR A 33 -2.57 -8.04 -21.81
C TYR A 33 -4.06 -8.04 -22.20
N PRO A 34 -4.42 -7.86 -23.49
CA PRO A 34 -5.82 -7.70 -23.91
C PRO A 34 -6.68 -8.95 -23.65
N ASN A 35 -6.05 -10.11 -23.45
CA ASN A 35 -6.72 -11.38 -23.16
C ASN A 35 -6.37 -11.91 -21.76
N GLY A 36 -5.85 -11.06 -20.89
CA GLY A 36 -5.29 -11.49 -19.61
C GLY A 36 -3.94 -12.21 -19.76
N GLY A 37 -3.64 -13.12 -18.82
CA GLY A 37 -2.41 -13.93 -18.86
C GLY A 37 -1.24 -13.35 -18.07
N LEU A 38 -1.46 -12.27 -17.31
CA LEU A 38 -0.50 -11.79 -16.32
C LEU A 38 -0.59 -12.67 -15.07
N THR A 39 0.55 -13.12 -14.56
CA THR A 39 0.66 -13.80 -13.26
C THR A 39 1.43 -12.91 -12.31
N LEU A 40 0.88 -12.72 -11.10
CA LEU A 40 1.48 -11.99 -10.01
C LEU A 40 1.64 -12.89 -8.79
N VAL A 41 2.61 -12.58 -7.95
CA VAL A 41 2.89 -13.26 -6.69
C VAL A 41 2.48 -12.37 -5.52
N ALA A 42 1.69 -12.90 -4.60
CA ALA A 42 1.34 -12.22 -3.35
C ALA A 42 1.93 -12.95 -2.14
N TRP A 43 2.53 -12.19 -1.23
CA TRP A 43 2.91 -12.67 0.08
C TRP A 43 1.97 -12.14 1.14
N GLU A 44 1.50 -13.00 2.03
CA GLU A 44 0.57 -12.65 3.10
C GLU A 44 0.88 -13.39 4.40
N GLU A 45 0.30 -12.94 5.49
CA GLU A 45 0.41 -13.63 6.77
C GLU A 45 -0.52 -14.85 6.81
N ASN A 46 -0.04 -15.92 7.44
CA ASN A 46 -0.72 -17.18 7.59
C ASN A 46 -1.76 -17.13 8.75
N ASP A 47 -2.60 -16.11 8.79
CA ASP A 47 -3.76 -16.08 9.65
C ASP A 47 -5.06 -16.19 8.83
N THR A 48 -6.15 -16.57 9.51
CA THR A 48 -7.43 -16.80 8.84
C THR A 48 -7.95 -15.57 8.10
N THR A 49 -7.69 -14.37 8.62
CA THR A 49 -8.20 -13.12 8.06
C THR A 49 -7.43 -12.72 6.80
N ASP A 50 -6.11 -12.84 6.84
CA ASP A 50 -5.26 -12.51 5.68
C ASP A 50 -5.44 -13.54 4.56
N ILE A 51 -5.54 -14.83 4.87
CA ILE A 51 -5.88 -15.86 3.88
C ILE A 51 -7.21 -15.55 3.17
N GLN A 52 -8.25 -15.16 3.92
CA GLN A 52 -9.53 -14.77 3.31
C GLN A 52 -9.41 -13.52 2.43
N ARG A 53 -8.56 -12.56 2.81
CA ARG A 53 -8.26 -11.37 1.99
C ARG A 53 -7.55 -11.76 0.69
N GLY A 54 -6.51 -12.58 0.79
CA GLY A 54 -5.78 -13.10 -0.36
C GLY A 54 -6.69 -13.83 -1.35
N GLU A 55 -7.53 -14.74 -0.85
CA GLU A 55 -8.53 -15.44 -1.67
C GLU A 55 -9.53 -14.49 -2.35
N PHE A 56 -9.99 -13.46 -1.62
CA PHE A 56 -10.88 -12.45 -2.17
C PHE A 56 -10.20 -11.65 -3.29
N ILE A 57 -8.97 -11.16 -3.06
CA ILE A 57 -8.19 -10.41 -4.05
C ILE A 57 -7.93 -11.28 -5.29
N GLN A 58 -7.55 -12.54 -5.09
CA GLN A 58 -7.36 -13.51 -6.17
C GLN A 58 -8.60 -13.64 -7.06
N GLN A 59 -9.79 -13.75 -6.45
CA GLN A 59 -11.05 -13.84 -7.20
C GLN A 59 -11.37 -12.55 -7.96
N GLN A 60 -11.06 -11.38 -7.38
CA GLN A 60 -11.30 -10.12 -8.07
C GLN A 60 -10.34 -9.93 -9.27
N LEU A 61 -9.07 -10.23 -9.11
CA LEU A 61 -8.06 -10.11 -10.16
C LEU A 61 -8.30 -11.10 -11.30
N ALA A 62 -8.83 -12.29 -11.00
CA ALA A 62 -9.19 -13.28 -12.01
C ALA A 62 -10.26 -12.76 -13.01
N GLN A 63 -11.14 -11.84 -12.59
CA GLN A 63 -12.16 -11.26 -13.47
C GLN A 63 -11.59 -10.38 -14.60
N ILE A 64 -10.36 -9.92 -14.42
CA ILE A 64 -9.62 -9.12 -15.41
C ILE A 64 -8.47 -9.89 -16.06
N GLY A 65 -8.41 -11.21 -15.84
CA GLY A 65 -7.43 -12.10 -16.47
C GLY A 65 -6.06 -12.11 -15.80
N ILE A 66 -5.96 -11.66 -14.54
CA ILE A 66 -4.74 -11.77 -13.73
C ILE A 66 -4.84 -13.04 -12.87
N THR A 67 -3.81 -13.88 -12.91
CA THR A 67 -3.62 -14.99 -11.98
C THR A 67 -2.80 -14.47 -10.80
N LEU A 68 -3.32 -14.61 -9.57
CA LEU A 68 -2.57 -14.29 -8.35
C LEU A 68 -2.13 -15.58 -7.67
N GLU A 69 -0.83 -15.80 -7.54
CA GLU A 69 -0.25 -16.88 -6.73
C GLU A 69 -0.02 -16.36 -5.32
N VAL A 70 -0.74 -16.91 -4.35
CA VAL A 70 -0.70 -16.43 -2.95
C VAL A 70 0.14 -17.38 -2.12
N TYR A 71 1.12 -16.83 -1.39
CA TYR A 71 2.04 -17.57 -0.52
C TYR A 71 1.87 -17.11 0.94
N PRO A 72 1.09 -17.82 1.75
CA PRO A 72 0.93 -17.52 3.17
C PRO A 72 2.19 -17.94 3.95
N MET A 73 2.67 -17.07 4.84
CA MET A 73 3.83 -17.28 5.69
C MET A 73 3.50 -16.99 7.15
N GLU A 74 4.23 -17.62 8.08
CA GLU A 74 4.17 -17.21 9.49
C GLU A 74 4.64 -15.77 9.63
N GLY A 75 3.98 -14.96 10.49
CA GLY A 75 4.17 -13.52 10.55
C GLY A 75 5.59 -13.04 10.81
N GLY A 76 6.35 -13.77 11.66
CA GLY A 76 7.76 -13.48 11.92
C GLY A 76 8.66 -13.79 10.72
N ILE A 77 8.37 -14.87 9.99
CA ILE A 77 9.08 -15.24 8.76
C ILE A 77 8.78 -14.18 7.70
N LEU A 78 7.51 -13.87 7.47
CA LEU A 78 7.10 -12.86 6.51
C LEU A 78 7.77 -11.50 6.77
N ALA A 79 7.77 -11.05 8.04
CA ALA A 79 8.41 -9.79 8.41
C ALA A 79 9.94 -9.81 8.16
N THR A 80 10.59 -10.96 8.38
CA THR A 80 12.02 -11.13 8.11
C THR A 80 12.30 -11.11 6.62
N GLU A 81 11.55 -11.89 5.84
CA GLU A 81 11.73 -11.98 4.38
C GLU A 81 11.52 -10.64 3.69
N VAL A 82 10.44 -9.92 4.04
CA VAL A 82 10.14 -8.59 3.47
C VAL A 82 11.11 -7.52 3.96
N GLY A 83 11.50 -7.58 5.24
CA GLY A 83 12.37 -6.58 5.88
C GLY A 83 13.85 -6.75 5.62
N SER A 84 14.33 -7.96 5.32
CA SER A 84 15.75 -8.23 5.06
C SER A 84 16.17 -8.12 3.60
N TYR A 85 15.24 -7.75 2.73
CA TYR A 85 15.45 -7.82 1.31
C TYR A 85 16.45 -6.76 0.80
N GLU A 86 17.64 -7.23 0.41
CA GLU A 86 18.73 -6.41 -0.13
C GLU A 86 18.76 -6.48 -1.66
N GLY A 87 17.82 -5.94 -2.35
CA GLY A 87 17.86 -6.11 -3.80
C GLY A 87 17.03 -5.10 -4.58
N GLY A 88 16.26 -4.33 -3.86
CA GLY A 88 15.31 -3.41 -4.48
C GLY A 88 14.19 -4.14 -5.24
N PRO A 89 13.33 -3.42 -5.92
CA PRO A 89 12.11 -3.97 -6.51
C PRO A 89 12.34 -5.02 -7.59
N GLU A 90 13.52 -5.02 -8.23
CA GLU A 90 13.82 -5.94 -9.35
C GLU A 90 14.05 -7.38 -8.91
N ASN A 91 14.28 -7.61 -7.62
CA ASN A 91 14.64 -8.92 -7.10
C ASN A 91 13.72 -9.42 -5.99
N GLN A 92 12.70 -8.64 -5.57
CA GLN A 92 11.77 -9.10 -4.55
C GLN A 92 10.98 -10.31 -5.05
N GLY A 93 10.71 -11.25 -4.14
CA GLY A 93 10.02 -12.49 -4.47
C GLY A 93 8.51 -12.34 -4.59
N TYR A 94 7.97 -11.12 -4.54
CA TYR A 94 6.54 -10.81 -4.58
C TYR A 94 6.25 -9.55 -5.41
N ASP A 95 5.06 -9.49 -5.98
CA ASP A 95 4.50 -8.31 -6.64
C ASP A 95 3.52 -7.57 -5.71
N ILE A 96 2.88 -8.31 -4.81
CA ILE A 96 1.88 -7.80 -3.86
C ILE A 96 2.22 -8.28 -2.45
N TYR A 97 2.16 -7.35 -1.50
CA TYR A 97 2.31 -7.64 -0.08
C TYR A 97 1.01 -7.31 0.65
N ILE A 98 0.38 -8.33 1.25
CA ILE A 98 -0.91 -8.21 1.93
C ILE A 98 -0.66 -8.27 3.43
N ARG A 99 -0.84 -7.16 4.13
CA ARG A 99 -0.71 -7.10 5.60
C ARG A 99 -1.45 -5.92 6.20
N GLY A 100 -1.84 -6.07 7.48
CA GLY A 100 -2.30 -4.97 8.30
C GLY A 100 -1.15 -4.11 8.83
N TRP A 101 -1.46 -2.87 9.16
CA TRP A 101 -0.56 -1.98 9.88
C TRP A 101 -1.31 -1.31 11.04
N THR A 102 -0.64 -1.18 12.17
CA THR A 102 -1.15 -0.47 13.36
C THR A 102 -0.22 0.72 13.64
N THR A 103 -0.79 1.89 13.89
CA THR A 103 -0.01 3.06 14.31
C THR A 103 0.12 3.11 15.83
N ASP A 104 1.25 3.56 16.31
CA ASP A 104 1.53 3.73 17.74
C ASP A 104 1.22 5.15 18.24
N THR A 105 1.22 6.14 17.34
CA THR A 105 1.21 7.56 17.71
C THR A 105 -0.04 8.34 17.29
N PHE A 106 -0.90 7.79 16.46
CA PHE A 106 -2.03 8.50 15.83
C PHE A 106 -1.61 9.77 15.06
N ASP A 107 -0.34 9.89 14.73
CA ASP A 107 0.21 10.97 13.89
C ASP A 107 0.33 10.48 12.43
N PRO A 108 -0.07 11.29 11.44
CA PRO A 108 0.02 10.92 10.03
C PRO A 108 1.46 10.66 9.56
N ASP A 109 2.46 11.24 10.23
CA ASP A 109 3.88 11.03 9.94
C ASP A 109 4.26 9.55 9.98
N GLU A 110 3.75 8.79 10.95
CA GLU A 110 4.02 7.36 11.05
C GLU A 110 3.43 6.57 9.87
N MET A 111 2.22 6.92 9.43
CA MET A 111 1.54 6.21 8.36
C MET A 111 2.04 6.62 6.97
N LEU A 112 2.17 7.92 6.72
CA LEU A 112 2.60 8.43 5.42
C LEU A 112 4.12 8.35 5.28
N GLY A 113 4.88 8.68 6.33
CA GLY A 113 6.33 8.66 6.31
C GLY A 113 6.94 7.30 5.94
N ARG A 114 6.25 6.21 6.24
CA ARG A 114 6.73 4.88 5.86
C ARG A 114 6.91 4.67 4.35
N TYR A 115 6.15 5.36 3.51
CA TYR A 115 6.24 5.24 2.04
C TYR A 115 7.27 6.19 1.42
N MET A 116 8.03 6.94 2.21
CA MET A 116 9.11 7.78 1.70
C MET A 116 10.24 6.94 1.12
N THR A 117 10.90 7.48 0.10
CA THR A 117 12.04 6.83 -0.58
C THR A 117 13.16 6.41 0.37
N LYS A 118 13.46 7.24 1.39
CA LYS A 118 14.49 6.92 2.39
C LYS A 118 14.18 5.70 3.27
N ASN A 119 12.93 5.24 3.28
CA ASN A 119 12.45 4.13 4.09
C ASN A 119 12.32 2.82 3.31
N PHE A 120 12.98 2.67 2.17
CA PHE A 120 13.07 1.39 1.46
C PHE A 120 13.65 0.30 2.36
N ALA A 121 13.10 -0.91 2.25
CA ALA A 121 13.72 -2.08 2.87
C ALA A 121 15.17 -2.27 2.35
N PRO A 122 16.12 -2.72 3.16
CA PRO A 122 15.97 -3.13 4.56
C PRO A 122 16.06 -1.99 5.58
N ASN A 123 16.27 -0.74 5.18
CA ASN A 123 16.50 0.39 6.10
C ASN A 123 15.20 0.91 6.75
N GLY A 124 14.06 0.58 6.19
CA GLY A 124 12.74 0.98 6.68
C GLY A 124 11.64 0.06 6.20
N ALA A 125 10.39 0.52 6.28
CA ALA A 125 9.20 -0.28 6.03
C ALA A 125 8.46 0.08 4.72
N ASN A 126 9.13 0.75 3.78
CA ASN A 126 8.61 0.97 2.44
C ASN A 126 8.86 -0.28 1.57
N TYR A 127 8.01 -1.28 1.74
CA TYR A 127 8.08 -2.56 1.03
C TYR A 127 7.50 -2.50 -0.40
N SER A 128 6.88 -1.38 -0.77
CA SER A 128 6.43 -1.12 -2.14
C SER A 128 7.52 -0.48 -3.01
N TYR A 129 8.64 -0.08 -2.41
CA TYR A 129 9.71 0.70 -3.06
C TYR A 129 9.20 1.94 -3.80
N TYR A 130 8.09 2.49 -3.31
CA TYR A 130 7.52 3.72 -3.85
C TYR A 130 8.48 4.88 -3.68
N SER A 131 8.67 5.66 -4.74
CA SER A 131 9.58 6.80 -4.75
C SER A 131 8.93 7.98 -5.49
N ASN A 132 8.69 9.05 -4.76
CA ASN A 132 8.21 10.31 -5.32
C ASN A 132 8.81 11.47 -4.52
N ALA A 133 9.63 12.30 -5.17
CA ALA A 133 10.36 13.38 -4.50
C ALA A 133 9.44 14.47 -3.93
N GLU A 134 8.29 14.74 -4.55
CA GLU A 134 7.31 15.69 -4.03
C GLU A 134 6.62 15.14 -2.79
N TYR A 135 6.24 13.86 -2.82
CA TYR A 135 5.70 13.15 -1.66
C TYR A 135 6.67 13.17 -0.48
N ASP A 136 7.93 12.84 -0.72
CA ASP A 136 8.99 12.83 0.29
C ASP A 136 9.14 14.22 0.94
N ALA A 137 9.19 15.27 0.13
CA ALA A 137 9.32 16.65 0.62
C ALA A 137 8.12 17.09 1.46
N LEU A 138 6.89 16.71 1.07
CA LEU A 138 5.68 17.01 1.83
C LEU A 138 5.65 16.27 3.17
N CYS A 139 6.01 15.00 3.21
CA CYS A 139 6.12 14.24 4.47
C CYS A 139 7.18 14.85 5.39
N GLU A 140 8.36 15.23 4.86
CA GLU A 140 9.40 15.93 5.64
C GLU A 140 8.94 17.29 6.15
N GLN A 141 8.23 18.06 5.34
CA GLN A 141 7.66 19.34 5.76
C GLN A 141 6.67 19.15 6.93
N GLY A 142 5.75 18.20 6.83
CA GLY A 142 4.79 17.91 7.88
C GLY A 142 5.44 17.43 9.18
N ALA A 143 6.47 16.59 9.10
CA ALA A 143 7.18 16.06 10.25
C ALA A 143 8.09 17.09 10.93
N SER A 144 8.58 18.11 10.20
CA SER A 144 9.57 19.06 10.72
C SER A 144 8.99 20.26 11.47
N THR A 145 7.68 20.40 11.56
CA THR A 145 6.99 21.54 12.18
C THR A 145 5.92 21.13 13.16
N ILE A 146 5.64 22.00 14.14
CA ILE A 146 4.50 21.89 15.07
C ILE A 146 3.34 22.81 14.66
N ASP A 147 3.47 23.62 13.61
CA ASP A 147 2.41 24.48 13.12
C ASP A 147 1.31 23.63 12.46
N PRO A 148 0.08 23.58 13.03
CA PRO A 148 -0.97 22.72 12.53
C PRO A 148 -1.39 23.04 11.09
N ALA A 149 -1.36 24.32 10.67
CA ALA A 149 -1.77 24.70 9.33
C ALA A 149 -0.77 24.23 8.29
N VAL A 150 0.52 24.31 8.59
CA VAL A 150 1.58 23.80 7.70
C VAL A 150 1.53 22.28 7.62
N ARG A 151 1.28 21.59 8.74
CA ARG A 151 1.11 20.14 8.77
C ARG A 151 -0.09 19.68 7.95
N GLU A 152 -1.24 20.33 8.16
CA GLU A 152 -2.48 20.02 7.43
C GLU A 152 -2.29 20.17 5.92
N GLU A 153 -1.72 21.27 5.45
CA GLU A 153 -1.46 21.49 4.04
C GLU A 153 -0.51 20.42 3.45
N ALA A 154 0.57 20.11 4.15
CA ALA A 154 1.56 19.14 3.70
C ALA A 154 0.97 17.71 3.61
N TYR A 155 0.29 17.26 4.67
CA TYR A 155 -0.29 15.91 4.70
C TYR A 155 -1.52 15.76 3.81
N SER A 156 -2.31 16.80 3.59
CA SER A 156 -3.40 16.79 2.60
C SER A 156 -2.86 16.52 1.19
N LYS A 157 -1.81 17.24 0.79
CA LYS A 157 -1.16 17.02 -0.50
C LYS A 157 -0.50 15.65 -0.61
N ALA A 158 0.19 15.19 0.42
CA ALA A 158 0.80 13.86 0.45
C ALA A 158 -0.24 12.74 0.33
N GLN A 159 -1.36 12.84 1.04
CA GLN A 159 -2.48 11.89 0.93
C GLN A 159 -3.03 11.84 -0.49
N LYS A 160 -3.15 12.98 -1.16
CA LYS A 160 -3.63 13.03 -2.53
C LYS A 160 -2.68 12.33 -3.50
N ILE A 161 -1.37 12.61 -3.41
CA ILE A 161 -0.36 11.97 -4.27
C ILE A 161 -0.40 10.45 -4.13
N ILE A 162 -0.29 9.94 -2.91
CA ILE A 162 -0.26 8.49 -2.67
C ILE A 162 -1.59 7.81 -3.04
N TRP A 163 -2.71 8.55 -2.93
CA TRP A 163 -4.01 8.06 -3.38
C TRP A 163 -4.11 7.98 -4.91
N GLU A 164 -3.56 8.95 -5.63
CA GLU A 164 -3.57 8.97 -7.10
C GLU A 164 -2.62 7.93 -7.70
N GLU A 165 -1.41 7.78 -7.15
CA GLU A 165 -0.38 6.87 -7.65
C GLU A 165 -0.54 5.41 -7.18
N LYS A 166 -1.34 5.15 -6.13
CA LYS A 166 -1.72 3.80 -5.68
C LYS A 166 -0.56 2.83 -5.36
N PRO A 167 0.54 3.23 -4.72
CA PRO A 167 1.55 2.27 -4.27
C PRO A 167 1.03 1.34 -3.16
N VAL A 168 -0.08 1.72 -2.55
CA VAL A 168 -0.80 0.97 -1.53
C VAL A 168 -2.29 1.06 -1.77
N LEU A 169 -3.00 -0.05 -1.58
CA LEU A 169 -4.45 -0.12 -1.66
C LEU A 169 -5.03 -0.38 -0.25
N PRO A 170 -5.65 0.62 0.40
CA PRO A 170 -6.30 0.41 1.68
C PRO A 170 -7.56 -0.42 1.50
N LEU A 171 -7.63 -1.59 2.14
CA LEU A 171 -8.75 -2.53 2.03
C LEU A 171 -9.82 -2.27 3.09
N LEU A 172 -9.39 -2.15 4.35
CA LEU A 172 -10.28 -1.94 5.48
C LEU A 172 -9.53 -1.35 6.68
N VAL A 173 -10.28 -0.77 7.60
CA VAL A 173 -9.79 -0.35 8.90
C VAL A 173 -10.41 -1.26 9.96
N ASN A 174 -9.57 -1.96 10.72
CA ASN A 174 -10.04 -2.77 11.84
C ASN A 174 -10.42 -1.83 13.00
N GLY A 175 -11.65 -1.93 13.48
CA GLY A 175 -12.04 -1.29 14.73
C GLY A 175 -11.44 -2.06 15.91
N PHE A 176 -10.75 -1.38 16.82
CA PHE A 176 -10.46 -1.94 18.12
C PHE A 176 -11.75 -1.88 18.95
N ILE A 177 -12.25 -3.04 19.35
CA ILE A 177 -13.38 -3.18 20.28
C ILE A 177 -12.82 -3.31 21.69
#